data_84a31d018e99614d6f8edad8e79057d7
#
_entry.id   84a31d018e99614d6f8edad8e79057d7
#
_cell.length_a   1.000
_cell.length_b   1.000
_cell.length_c   1.000
_cell.angle_alpha   90.00
_cell.angle_beta   90.00
_cell.angle_gamma   90.00
#
_symmetry.space_group_name_H-M   'P 1'
#
loop_
_entity.id
_entity.type
_entity.pdbx_description
1 polymer ?
#
loop_
_entity_poly.entity_id
_entity_poly.type
_entity_poly.pdbx_seq_one_letter_code
_entity_poly.pdbx_strand_id
1 'polypeptide(L)'
;MKRFFLALSLVLLVLPFSCKNKGKEATGPARPIIILHENDVHCAVDGYAKLAGLRDSLQDSAYVAVVSSGDYLQGGMTGVLSNGSYIMDIQQAVGYDALALGNHEFDYFAPRLFELIDQYKAPAVCANLYDARTGERCLPAYTIRQYGPTKVAFIGVTTPETAEDEYYALHDENGEKIYDLKAETLYSLVQQTVDEVRAAGADYVIVLGHLGEAPTAQKVDSHGFIAATTGIDAVLDGHTHSVVPAEYLANKDGKPVLIAQTGTAWENIGKLTIATDGTLSHTLVPVAELTEEDPAVAAVIADIKQQMEVVSSRVLGDSEVYLTINDPAGKRVSRSGECNLGDLLCDAMRHWMDADIALANGGGIRASIPAGTLTYGDIINVFPFVNYVYKIEATGDDILQVIDHCTRKAPQEEEVDFPQCSGIRYTVHTTDRRLSDVAILRDGKWEPIDPDRTYTVATINYCVNGGGFGHLFEHCRILRTSDMYYRDAVANYIVEVLGGHVGQTYAKPQGRIRFVK
;
A
#
# COMPACT_ATOMS: atom_id res chain seq x y z
N MET A 1 -96.38 2.66 -36.50
CA MET A 1 -95.59 2.81 -35.25
C MET A 1 -94.11 2.76 -35.59
N LYS A 2 -93.47 3.92 -35.84
CA LYS A 2 -92.04 4.03 -36.18
C LYS A 2 -91.32 4.56 -34.95
N ARG A 3 -90.37 3.73 -34.42
CA ARG A 3 -89.47 4.12 -33.31
C ARG A 3 -88.23 4.76 -33.90
N PHE A 4 -87.97 6.00 -33.56
CA PHE A 4 -86.77 6.77 -33.84
C PHE A 4 -85.73 6.39 -32.79
N PHE A 5 -84.55 5.89 -33.22
CA PHE A 5 -83.35 5.77 -32.38
C PHE A 5 -82.47 7.02 -32.57
N LEU A 6 -82.27 7.79 -31.51
CA LEU A 6 -81.36 8.90 -31.47
C LEU A 6 -79.95 8.38 -31.08
N ALA A 7 -79.00 8.44 -31.99
CA ALA A 7 -77.64 8.09 -31.75
C ALA A 7 -76.90 9.30 -31.17
N LEU A 8 -76.47 9.24 -29.94
CA LEU A 8 -75.68 10.26 -29.27
C LEU A 8 -74.19 9.96 -29.55
N SER A 9 -73.57 10.76 -30.43
CA SER A 9 -72.14 10.69 -30.72
C SER A 9 -71.32 11.38 -29.63
N LEU A 10 -70.63 10.59 -28.84
CA LEU A 10 -69.68 11.07 -27.82
C LEU A 10 -68.33 11.40 -28.49
N VAL A 11 -68.03 12.71 -28.67
CA VAL A 11 -66.71 13.17 -29.14
C VAL A 11 -65.76 13.16 -27.96
N LEU A 12 -64.83 12.18 -27.91
CA LEU A 12 -63.70 12.17 -27.00
C LEU A 12 -62.66 13.20 -27.49
N LEU A 13 -62.53 14.29 -26.80
CA LEU A 13 -61.41 15.23 -26.96
C LEU A 13 -60.17 14.58 -26.30
N VAL A 14 -59.26 14.01 -27.09
CA VAL A 14 -57.95 13.61 -26.67
C VAL A 14 -57.05 14.85 -26.61
N LEU A 15 -56.86 15.40 -25.41
CA LEU A 15 -55.83 16.41 -25.18
C LEU A 15 -54.46 15.70 -25.15
N PRO A 16 -53.49 16.15 -25.93
CA PRO A 16 -52.14 15.61 -25.81
C PRO A 16 -51.54 16.12 -24.51
N PHE A 17 -51.41 15.23 -23.50
CA PHE A 17 -50.51 15.47 -22.38
C PHE A 17 -49.08 15.43 -22.92
N SER A 18 -48.55 16.58 -23.31
CA SER A 18 -47.13 16.77 -23.53
C SER A 18 -46.44 16.83 -22.16
N CYS A 19 -46.04 15.69 -21.62
CA CYS A 19 -45.03 15.66 -20.59
C CYS A 19 -43.71 16.13 -21.21
N LYS A 20 -43.48 17.43 -21.20
CA LYS A 20 -42.11 17.94 -21.25
C LYS A 20 -41.47 17.51 -19.96
N ASN A 21 -40.70 16.42 -20.00
CA ASN A 21 -39.62 16.21 -19.07
C ASN A 21 -38.70 17.44 -19.22
N LYS A 22 -38.91 18.46 -18.42
CA LYS A 22 -37.86 19.42 -18.12
C LYS A 22 -36.79 18.60 -17.41
N GLY A 23 -35.74 18.22 -18.15
CA GLY A 23 -34.50 17.85 -17.52
C GLY A 23 -34.22 18.91 -16.47
N LYS A 24 -34.05 18.49 -15.20
CA LYS A 24 -33.50 19.38 -14.19
C LYS A 24 -32.19 19.89 -14.80
N GLU A 25 -32.11 21.17 -15.15
CA GLU A 25 -30.84 21.83 -15.29
C GLU A 25 -30.14 21.58 -13.96
N ALA A 26 -28.96 20.98 -14.01
CA ALA A 26 -28.15 20.72 -12.82
C ALA A 26 -27.84 22.10 -12.22
N THR A 27 -28.60 22.49 -11.22
CA THR A 27 -28.25 23.65 -10.40
C THR A 27 -27.15 23.17 -9.47
N GLY A 28 -25.99 23.79 -9.51
CA GLY A 28 -24.87 23.52 -8.61
C GLY A 28 -25.28 23.71 -7.14
N PRO A 29 -24.38 23.42 -6.19
CA PRO A 29 -24.64 23.55 -4.77
C PRO A 29 -24.95 24.99 -4.36
N ALA A 30 -25.70 25.18 -3.29
CA ALA A 30 -26.04 26.52 -2.75
C ALA A 30 -24.82 27.32 -2.28
N ARG A 31 -23.76 26.60 -1.85
CA ARG A 31 -22.41 27.10 -1.53
C ARG A 31 -21.41 26.14 -2.21
N PRO A 32 -20.20 26.58 -2.55
CA PRO A 32 -19.21 25.66 -3.08
C PRO A 32 -19.02 24.45 -2.15
N ILE A 33 -18.77 23.29 -2.71
CA ILE A 33 -18.33 22.12 -1.97
C ILE A 33 -16.85 21.93 -2.28
N ILE A 34 -16.02 21.90 -1.26
CA ILE A 34 -14.58 21.65 -1.36
C ILE A 34 -14.31 20.27 -0.78
N ILE A 35 -13.70 19.40 -1.57
CA ILE A 35 -13.26 18.08 -1.15
C ILE A 35 -11.74 18.16 -1.05
N LEU A 36 -11.23 18.16 0.19
CA LEU A 36 -9.81 18.02 0.47
C LEU A 36 -9.48 16.55 0.47
N HIS A 37 -8.41 16.17 -0.23
CA HIS A 37 -8.02 14.77 -0.31
C HIS A 37 -6.50 14.59 -0.25
N GLU A 38 -6.13 13.40 0.14
CA GLU A 38 -4.75 12.89 0.08
C GLU A 38 -4.74 11.44 -0.39
N ASN A 39 -3.58 10.96 -0.78
CA ASN A 39 -3.25 9.59 -1.12
C ASN A 39 -1.79 9.30 -0.75
N ASP A 40 -1.46 8.02 -0.51
CA ASP A 40 -0.08 7.54 -0.34
C ASP A 40 0.72 8.31 0.73
N VAL A 41 0.08 8.63 1.86
CA VAL A 41 0.75 9.35 2.95
C VAL A 41 1.71 8.47 3.76
N HIS A 42 1.57 7.13 3.69
CA HIS A 42 2.49 6.15 4.25
C HIS A 42 2.94 6.46 5.67
N CYS A 43 1.97 6.67 6.57
CA CYS A 43 2.20 6.99 7.99
C CYS A 43 3.01 8.27 8.25
N ALA A 44 3.26 9.12 7.26
CA ALA A 44 3.76 10.46 7.52
C ALA A 44 2.68 11.25 8.27
N VAL A 45 3.05 11.87 9.41
CA VAL A 45 2.03 12.49 10.30
C VAL A 45 1.96 14.01 10.19
N ASP A 46 2.96 14.66 9.60
CA ASP A 46 3.12 16.12 9.65
C ASP A 46 2.09 16.91 8.82
N GLY A 47 1.40 16.26 7.91
CA GLY A 47 0.37 16.89 7.07
C GLY A 47 -1.03 16.93 7.68
N TYR A 48 -1.37 16.02 8.60
CA TYR A 48 -2.74 15.88 9.09
C TYR A 48 -3.25 17.13 9.85
N ALA A 49 -2.42 17.73 10.71
CA ALA A 49 -2.81 18.96 11.43
C ALA A 49 -3.01 20.14 10.48
N LYS A 50 -2.20 20.22 9.42
CA LYS A 50 -2.31 21.23 8.35
C LYS A 50 -3.53 21.01 7.48
N LEU A 51 -3.87 19.74 7.14
CA LEU A 51 -5.10 19.39 6.44
C LEU A 51 -6.33 19.84 7.23
N ALA A 52 -6.36 19.56 8.54
CA ALA A 52 -7.44 19.97 9.41
C ALA A 52 -7.52 21.51 9.54
N GLY A 53 -6.40 22.20 9.70
CA GLY A 53 -6.33 23.68 9.70
C GLY A 53 -6.84 24.28 8.39
N LEU A 54 -6.46 23.72 7.24
CA LEU A 54 -6.97 24.14 5.94
C LEU A 54 -8.48 23.91 5.83
N ARG A 55 -9.00 22.75 6.26
CA ARG A 55 -10.43 22.46 6.35
C ARG A 55 -11.17 23.55 7.12
N ASP A 56 -10.69 23.86 8.31
CA ASP A 56 -11.34 24.81 9.20
C ASP A 56 -11.36 26.23 8.64
N SER A 57 -10.29 26.65 7.95
CA SER A 57 -10.21 27.95 7.29
C SER A 57 -11.23 28.11 6.15
N LEU A 58 -11.71 27.02 5.57
CA LEU A 58 -12.64 27.02 4.44
C LEU A 58 -14.12 26.87 4.85
N GLN A 59 -14.43 26.40 6.06
CA GLN A 59 -15.80 26.07 6.49
C GLN A 59 -16.75 27.26 6.49
N ASP A 60 -16.27 28.49 6.70
CA ASP A 60 -17.12 29.67 6.65
C ASP A 60 -17.61 30.01 5.24
N SER A 61 -16.85 29.66 4.21
CA SER A 61 -17.11 30.00 2.81
C SER A 61 -17.66 28.85 1.97
N ALA A 62 -17.42 27.59 2.37
CA ALA A 62 -17.78 26.40 1.62
C ALA A 62 -18.32 25.29 2.54
N TYR A 63 -18.95 24.27 1.96
CA TYR A 63 -19.04 22.97 2.59
C TYR A 63 -17.71 22.24 2.35
N VAL A 64 -17.14 21.62 3.38
CA VAL A 64 -15.83 20.96 3.24
C VAL A 64 -15.95 19.49 3.59
N ALA A 65 -15.44 18.63 2.73
CA ALA A 65 -15.25 17.21 2.96
C ALA A 65 -13.74 16.91 3.06
N VAL A 66 -13.39 15.86 3.80
CA VAL A 66 -12.02 15.32 3.85
C VAL A 66 -12.07 13.84 3.51
N VAL A 67 -11.28 13.40 2.53
CA VAL A 67 -11.28 12.01 2.06
C VAL A 67 -9.86 11.52 1.79
N SER A 68 -9.67 10.18 1.82
CA SER A 68 -8.41 9.52 1.48
C SER A 68 -8.60 8.53 0.34
N SER A 69 -7.62 8.46 -0.55
CA SER A 69 -7.54 7.47 -1.63
C SER A 69 -6.62 6.30 -1.30
N GLY A 70 -6.32 6.04 -0.02
CA GLY A 70 -5.60 4.85 0.44
C GLY A 70 -4.11 5.05 0.68
N ASP A 71 -3.47 3.97 1.14
CA ASP A 71 -2.06 3.89 1.55
C ASP A 71 -1.71 4.85 2.70
N TYR A 72 -2.50 4.79 3.76
CA TYR A 72 -2.29 5.59 4.96
C TYR A 72 -1.78 4.81 6.18
N LEU A 73 -2.07 3.48 6.29
CA LEU A 73 -1.77 2.69 7.51
C LEU A 73 -0.32 2.24 7.63
N GLN A 74 0.37 2.02 6.52
CA GLN A 74 1.72 1.47 6.49
C GLN A 74 2.74 2.55 6.17
N GLY A 75 3.88 2.49 6.82
CA GLY A 75 5.05 3.33 6.60
C GLY A 75 5.71 3.75 7.90
N GLY A 76 7.04 3.84 7.88
CA GLY A 76 7.83 4.36 8.98
C GLY A 76 7.55 3.76 10.35
N MET A 77 8.03 4.43 11.37
CA MET A 77 7.88 4.02 12.77
C MET A 77 6.43 4.09 13.27
N THR A 78 5.67 5.05 12.79
CA THR A 78 4.28 5.29 13.24
C THR A 78 3.40 4.09 12.96
N GLY A 79 3.45 3.57 11.74
CA GLY A 79 2.71 2.38 11.35
C GLY A 79 3.19 1.13 12.06
N VAL A 80 4.50 0.91 12.05
CA VAL A 80 5.14 -0.32 12.57
C VAL A 80 4.92 -0.50 14.08
N LEU A 81 5.05 0.55 14.90
CA LEU A 81 4.92 0.43 16.35
C LEU A 81 3.48 0.24 16.82
N SER A 82 2.51 0.68 16.02
CA SER A 82 1.11 0.66 16.38
C SER A 82 0.26 -0.35 15.60
N ASN A 83 0.84 -1.00 14.57
CA ASN A 83 0.10 -1.76 13.57
C ASN A 83 -1.11 -0.94 13.07
N GLY A 84 -0.85 0.32 12.69
CA GLY A 84 -1.80 1.25 12.10
C GLY A 84 -2.66 2.06 13.08
N SER A 85 -2.74 1.71 14.39
CA SER A 85 -3.68 2.39 15.30
C SER A 85 -3.36 3.88 15.51
N TYR A 86 -2.11 4.29 15.51
CA TYR A 86 -1.74 5.71 15.63
C TYR A 86 -2.28 6.56 14.47
N ILE A 87 -2.29 6.03 13.26
CA ILE A 87 -2.88 6.73 12.12
C ILE A 87 -4.40 6.84 12.28
N MET A 88 -5.05 5.78 12.75
CA MET A 88 -6.50 5.82 13.01
C MET A 88 -6.87 6.85 14.09
N ASP A 89 -6.06 6.99 15.15
CA ASP A 89 -6.24 8.05 16.17
C ASP A 89 -6.18 9.45 15.53
N ILE A 90 -5.20 9.68 14.65
CA ILE A 90 -5.04 10.95 13.95
C ILE A 90 -6.21 11.18 12.98
N GLN A 91 -6.56 10.20 12.16
CA GLN A 91 -7.67 10.30 11.20
C GLN A 91 -9.02 10.54 11.89
N GLN A 92 -9.24 9.91 13.07
CA GLN A 92 -10.42 10.18 13.89
C GLN A 92 -10.45 11.63 14.39
N ALA A 93 -9.30 12.18 14.81
CA ALA A 93 -9.20 13.57 15.22
C ALA A 93 -9.42 14.55 14.05
N VAL A 94 -8.93 14.23 12.84
CA VAL A 94 -9.19 15.01 11.61
C VAL A 94 -10.66 14.93 11.22
N GLY A 95 -11.31 13.78 11.33
CA GLY A 95 -12.71 13.59 10.97
C GLY A 95 -12.92 13.43 9.45
N TYR A 96 -12.44 12.34 8.89
CA TYR A 96 -12.64 11.99 7.48
C TYR A 96 -14.10 11.64 7.16
N ASP A 97 -14.56 12.02 5.98
CA ASP A 97 -15.89 11.69 5.43
C ASP A 97 -15.91 10.33 4.72
N ALA A 98 -14.80 9.94 4.10
CA ALA A 98 -14.61 8.63 3.46
C ALA A 98 -13.12 8.28 3.39
N LEU A 99 -12.82 6.99 3.58
CA LEU A 99 -11.49 6.39 3.48
C LEU A 99 -11.56 5.24 2.47
N ALA A 100 -10.89 5.36 1.33
CA ALA A 100 -10.66 4.20 0.46
C ALA A 100 -9.47 3.39 0.99
N LEU A 101 -9.29 2.18 0.48
CA LEU A 101 -8.15 1.33 0.80
C LEU A 101 -7.16 1.33 -0.37
N GLY A 102 -5.88 1.41 -0.07
CA GLY A 102 -4.81 1.05 -0.99
C GLY A 102 -4.36 -0.41 -0.75
N ASN A 103 -3.24 -0.80 -1.35
CA ASN A 103 -2.66 -2.11 -1.10
C ASN A 103 -2.00 -2.19 0.28
N HIS A 104 -1.37 -1.12 0.73
CA HIS A 104 -0.67 -1.09 2.02
C HIS A 104 -1.56 -1.03 3.27
N GLU A 105 -2.89 -0.92 3.13
CA GLU A 105 -3.80 -1.17 4.24
C GLU A 105 -3.80 -2.63 4.69
N PHE A 106 -3.35 -3.55 3.84
CA PHE A 106 -3.28 -4.98 4.13
C PHE A 106 -1.95 -5.45 4.72
N ASP A 107 -0.93 -4.60 4.84
CA ASP A 107 0.40 -4.94 5.40
C ASP A 107 0.35 -5.51 6.82
N TYR A 108 -0.65 -5.10 7.62
CA TYR A 108 -0.88 -5.64 8.96
C TYR A 108 -1.91 -6.78 8.97
N PHE A 109 -2.16 -7.41 7.82
CA PHE A 109 -3.16 -8.44 7.54
C PHE A 109 -4.62 -7.95 7.59
N ALA A 110 -5.48 -8.54 6.78
CA ALA A 110 -6.88 -8.17 6.69
C ALA A 110 -7.66 -8.22 8.04
N PRO A 111 -7.42 -9.19 8.96
CA PRO A 111 -8.07 -9.18 10.26
C PRO A 111 -7.77 -7.91 11.08
N ARG A 112 -6.51 -7.42 11.04
CA ARG A 112 -6.13 -6.19 11.74
C ARG A 112 -6.77 -4.95 11.11
N LEU A 113 -6.81 -4.89 9.79
CA LEU A 113 -7.50 -3.81 9.07
C LEU A 113 -8.98 -3.73 9.50
N PHE A 114 -9.70 -4.85 9.50
CA PHE A 114 -11.11 -4.87 9.90
C PHE A 114 -11.32 -4.55 11.39
N GLU A 115 -10.41 -5.00 12.26
CA GLU A 115 -10.41 -4.61 13.67
C GLU A 115 -10.30 -3.10 13.84
N LEU A 116 -9.36 -2.45 13.14
CA LEU A 116 -9.18 -1.00 13.17
C LEU A 116 -10.42 -0.28 12.64
N ILE A 117 -10.95 -0.69 11.50
CA ILE A 117 -12.17 -0.09 10.93
C ILE A 117 -13.34 -0.16 11.91
N ASP A 118 -13.55 -1.30 12.56
CA ASP A 118 -14.64 -1.46 13.54
C ASP A 118 -14.39 -0.68 14.82
N GLN A 119 -13.19 -0.73 15.38
CA GLN A 119 -12.80 -0.03 16.60
C GLN A 119 -13.01 1.48 16.48
N TYR A 120 -12.56 2.08 15.38
CA TYR A 120 -12.62 3.53 15.15
C TYR A 120 -13.91 3.97 14.46
N LYS A 121 -14.79 3.05 14.08
CA LYS A 121 -15.98 3.34 13.25
C LYS A 121 -15.60 4.14 12.01
N ALA A 122 -14.46 3.79 11.42
CA ALA A 122 -13.90 4.49 10.29
C ALA A 122 -14.86 4.47 9.09
N PRO A 123 -15.01 5.57 8.35
CA PRO A 123 -15.88 5.63 7.17
C PRO A 123 -15.23 4.96 5.95
N ALA A 124 -14.75 3.72 6.13
CA ALA A 124 -14.06 2.97 5.10
C ALA A 124 -15.03 2.49 4.02
N VAL A 125 -14.62 2.63 2.76
CA VAL A 125 -15.37 2.22 1.58
C VAL A 125 -14.47 1.45 0.60
N CYS A 126 -14.98 0.30 0.10
CA CYS A 126 -14.30 -0.48 -0.93
C CYS A 126 -15.32 -1.28 -1.75
N ALA A 127 -15.47 -0.94 -3.02
CA ALA A 127 -16.46 -1.57 -3.88
C ALA A 127 -16.06 -2.99 -4.31
N ASN A 128 -14.78 -3.28 -4.41
CA ASN A 128 -14.27 -4.50 -5.02
C ASN A 128 -13.65 -5.52 -4.06
N LEU A 129 -13.67 -5.30 -2.74
CA LEU A 129 -13.18 -6.27 -1.75
C LEU A 129 -14.30 -7.22 -1.30
N TYR A 130 -14.13 -8.51 -1.52
CA TYR A 130 -15.10 -9.57 -1.22
C TYR A 130 -14.49 -10.69 -0.40
N ASP A 131 -15.25 -11.26 0.51
CA ASP A 131 -14.93 -12.55 1.13
C ASP A 131 -15.12 -13.66 0.08
N ALA A 132 -14.03 -14.32 -0.30
CA ALA A 132 -14.04 -15.34 -1.36
C ALA A 132 -14.85 -16.58 -0.99
N ARG A 133 -15.04 -16.85 0.31
CA ARG A 133 -15.76 -18.02 0.85
C ARG A 133 -17.27 -17.82 0.81
N THR A 134 -17.75 -16.60 1.02
CA THR A 134 -19.19 -16.27 1.07
C THR A 134 -19.67 -15.58 -0.21
N GLY A 135 -18.77 -14.93 -0.94
CA GLY A 135 -19.09 -14.08 -2.07
C GLY A 135 -19.71 -12.75 -1.70
N GLU A 136 -19.69 -12.38 -0.41
CA GLU A 136 -20.22 -11.11 0.09
C GLU A 136 -19.15 -10.02 0.10
N ARG A 137 -19.56 -8.77 -0.10
CA ARG A 137 -18.64 -7.62 0.01
C ARG A 137 -18.24 -7.39 1.46
N CYS A 138 -16.94 -7.18 1.71
CA CYS A 138 -16.41 -7.01 3.08
C CYS A 138 -16.72 -5.64 3.68
N LEU A 139 -16.81 -4.58 2.86
CA LEU A 139 -17.05 -3.20 3.29
C LEU A 139 -18.15 -2.55 2.45
N PRO A 140 -18.77 -1.44 2.91
CA PRO A 140 -19.62 -0.63 2.07
C PRO A 140 -18.88 -0.21 0.78
N ALA A 141 -19.55 -0.29 -0.37
CA ALA A 141 -18.94 0.14 -1.64
C ALA A 141 -18.73 1.66 -1.69
N TYR A 142 -19.60 2.39 -1.01
CA TYR A 142 -19.68 3.84 -1.06
C TYR A 142 -20.30 4.43 0.21
N THR A 143 -20.13 5.74 0.36
CA THR A 143 -20.92 6.57 1.28
C THR A 143 -21.52 7.75 0.52
N ILE A 144 -22.70 8.22 0.93
CA ILE A 144 -23.32 9.44 0.38
C ILE A 144 -23.37 10.49 1.48
N ARG A 145 -22.78 11.65 1.22
CA ARG A 145 -22.79 12.80 2.12
C ARG A 145 -23.69 13.90 1.58
N GLN A 146 -24.36 14.61 2.50
CA GLN A 146 -25.29 15.67 2.17
C GLN A 146 -24.66 17.03 2.51
N TYR A 147 -24.47 17.88 1.49
CA TYR A 147 -23.94 19.23 1.63
C TYR A 147 -25.00 20.25 1.21
N GLY A 148 -25.77 20.75 2.17
CA GLY A 148 -26.96 21.53 1.89
C GLY A 148 -27.98 20.72 1.06
N PRO A 149 -28.42 21.19 -0.13
CA PRO A 149 -29.34 20.44 -0.99
C PRO A 149 -28.62 19.34 -1.83
N THR A 150 -27.29 19.35 -1.90
CA THR A 150 -26.49 18.54 -2.82
C THR A 150 -25.98 17.27 -2.15
N LYS A 151 -26.12 16.15 -2.84
CA LYS A 151 -25.60 14.85 -2.42
C LYS A 151 -24.35 14.49 -3.20
N VAL A 152 -23.27 14.17 -2.50
CA VAL A 152 -22.03 13.66 -3.09
C VAL A 152 -21.82 12.22 -2.64
N ALA A 153 -21.64 11.33 -3.60
CA ALA A 153 -21.26 9.93 -3.33
C ALA A 153 -19.74 9.78 -3.46
N PHE A 154 -19.14 9.08 -2.49
CA PHE A 154 -17.75 8.65 -2.51
C PHE A 154 -17.71 7.13 -2.64
N ILE A 155 -17.12 6.62 -3.71
CA ILE A 155 -16.97 5.18 -3.99
C ILE A 155 -15.50 4.83 -3.83
N GLY A 156 -15.15 3.84 -3.00
CA GLY A 156 -13.77 3.35 -2.85
C GLY A 156 -13.45 2.23 -3.84
N VAL A 157 -12.25 2.27 -4.41
CA VAL A 157 -11.74 1.23 -5.33
C VAL A 157 -10.27 0.97 -5.07
N THR A 158 -9.93 -0.27 -4.75
CA THR A 158 -8.56 -0.72 -4.45
C THR A 158 -7.98 -1.46 -5.64
N THR A 159 -6.67 -1.32 -5.89
CA THR A 159 -5.99 -2.03 -6.97
C THR A 159 -6.04 -3.55 -6.78
N PRO A 160 -6.39 -4.32 -7.81
CA PRO A 160 -6.28 -5.78 -7.76
C PRO A 160 -4.84 -6.30 -7.64
N GLU A 161 -3.82 -5.46 -7.90
CA GLU A 161 -2.41 -5.77 -7.72
C GLU A 161 -2.07 -6.15 -6.27
N THR A 162 -2.85 -5.65 -5.30
CA THR A 162 -2.83 -6.08 -3.90
C THR A 162 -2.85 -7.60 -3.73
N ALA A 163 -3.48 -8.34 -4.66
CA ALA A 163 -3.53 -9.80 -4.59
C ALA A 163 -2.17 -10.46 -4.84
N GLU A 164 -1.25 -9.77 -5.51
CA GLU A 164 0.12 -10.21 -5.73
C GLU A 164 1.05 -9.64 -4.65
N ASP A 165 0.93 -8.35 -4.36
CA ASP A 165 1.81 -7.65 -3.41
C ASP A 165 1.58 -8.09 -1.97
N GLU A 166 0.30 -8.29 -1.58
CA GLU A 166 -0.13 -8.65 -0.23
C GLU A 166 -0.77 -10.05 -0.20
N TYR A 167 -0.20 -10.99 -0.94
CA TYR A 167 -0.72 -12.36 -1.08
C TYR A 167 -1.11 -12.99 0.26
N TYR A 168 -0.22 -12.95 1.23
CA TYR A 168 -0.41 -13.54 2.57
C TYR A 168 -1.53 -12.88 3.40
N ALA A 169 -1.89 -11.63 3.09
CA ALA A 169 -3.00 -10.94 3.76
C ALA A 169 -4.36 -11.38 3.21
N LEU A 170 -4.39 -11.92 2.00
CA LEU A 170 -5.59 -12.30 1.26
C LEU A 170 -5.81 -13.83 1.18
N HIS A 171 -4.84 -14.63 1.64
CA HIS A 171 -4.91 -16.10 1.63
C HIS A 171 -4.73 -16.66 3.05
N ASP A 172 -5.21 -17.89 3.27
CA ASP A 172 -4.99 -18.62 4.52
C ASP A 172 -3.62 -19.36 4.52
N GLU A 173 -3.33 -20.03 5.63
CA GLU A 173 -2.09 -20.82 5.82
C GLU A 173 -1.92 -21.99 4.82
N ASN A 174 -2.99 -22.39 4.12
CA ASN A 174 -2.97 -23.43 3.11
C ASN A 174 -2.90 -22.85 1.69
N GLY A 175 -2.84 -21.53 1.53
CA GLY A 175 -2.85 -20.82 0.26
C GLY A 175 -4.24 -20.68 -0.37
N GLU A 176 -5.32 -20.99 0.38
CA GLU A 176 -6.69 -20.80 -0.11
C GLU A 176 -7.08 -19.32 -0.02
N LYS A 177 -7.62 -18.79 -1.10
CA LYS A 177 -8.04 -17.38 -1.17
C LYS A 177 -9.16 -17.08 -0.17
N ILE A 178 -8.91 -16.19 0.80
CA ILE A 178 -9.92 -15.70 1.76
C ILE A 178 -10.61 -14.45 1.24
N TYR A 179 -9.86 -13.55 0.60
CA TYR A 179 -10.37 -12.29 0.06
C TYR A 179 -10.06 -12.15 -1.43
N ASP A 180 -10.98 -11.52 -2.17
CA ASP A 180 -10.92 -11.37 -3.61
C ASP A 180 -11.22 -9.92 -4.03
N LEU A 181 -10.32 -9.30 -4.79
CA LEU A 181 -10.43 -7.91 -5.25
C LEU A 181 -11.14 -7.77 -6.62
N LYS A 182 -11.74 -8.86 -7.12
CA LYS A 182 -12.59 -8.86 -8.33
C LYS A 182 -11.94 -8.22 -9.57
N ALA A 183 -10.67 -8.50 -9.82
CA ALA A 183 -9.91 -7.94 -10.93
C ALA A 183 -10.63 -8.03 -12.28
N GLU A 184 -11.11 -9.23 -12.66
CA GLU A 184 -11.72 -9.49 -13.96
C GLU A 184 -13.02 -8.72 -14.20
N THR A 185 -13.73 -8.39 -13.12
CA THR A 185 -15.06 -7.75 -13.18
C THR A 185 -15.05 -6.31 -12.65
N LEU A 186 -13.91 -5.77 -12.30
CA LEU A 186 -13.75 -4.48 -11.62
C LEU A 186 -14.54 -3.36 -12.29
N TYR A 187 -14.35 -3.13 -13.57
CA TYR A 187 -15.00 -2.02 -14.28
C TYR A 187 -16.52 -2.15 -14.30
N SER A 188 -17.04 -3.38 -14.51
CA SER A 188 -18.49 -3.62 -14.49
C SER A 188 -19.07 -3.47 -13.09
N LEU A 189 -18.34 -3.89 -12.07
CA LEU A 189 -18.73 -3.79 -10.66
C LEU A 189 -18.82 -2.33 -10.21
N VAL A 190 -17.83 -1.52 -10.58
CA VAL A 190 -17.86 -0.09 -10.26
C VAL A 190 -18.94 0.63 -11.04
N GLN A 191 -19.16 0.30 -12.34
CA GLN A 191 -20.29 0.86 -13.09
C GLN A 191 -21.63 0.56 -12.39
N GLN A 192 -21.83 -0.67 -11.92
CA GLN A 192 -23.04 -1.02 -11.16
C GLN A 192 -23.16 -0.14 -9.90
N THR A 193 -22.07 0.08 -9.18
CA THR A 193 -22.06 0.93 -7.98
C THR A 193 -22.37 2.39 -8.31
N VAL A 194 -21.85 2.92 -9.43
CA VAL A 194 -22.18 4.26 -9.94
C VAL A 194 -23.68 4.36 -10.24
N ASP A 195 -24.25 3.37 -10.90
CA ASP A 195 -25.68 3.36 -11.22
C ASP A 195 -26.55 3.31 -9.95
N GLU A 196 -26.13 2.55 -8.92
CA GLU A 196 -26.78 2.49 -7.61
C GLU A 196 -26.79 3.85 -6.91
N VAL A 197 -25.65 4.54 -6.82
CA VAL A 197 -25.57 5.85 -6.14
C VAL A 197 -26.32 6.94 -6.91
N ARG A 198 -26.31 6.91 -8.23
CA ARG A 198 -27.12 7.80 -9.08
C ARG A 198 -28.61 7.56 -8.87
N ALA A 199 -29.04 6.29 -8.80
CA ALA A 199 -30.42 5.93 -8.49
C ALA A 199 -30.83 6.35 -7.07
N ALA A 200 -29.90 6.34 -6.09
CA ALA A 200 -30.10 6.86 -4.74
C ALA A 200 -30.13 8.41 -4.68
N GLY A 201 -29.95 9.08 -5.81
CA GLY A 201 -30.06 10.52 -5.97
C GLY A 201 -28.78 11.31 -5.70
N ALA A 202 -27.61 10.70 -5.87
CA ALA A 202 -26.34 11.42 -5.83
C ALA A 202 -26.26 12.41 -7.00
N ASP A 203 -26.02 13.68 -6.68
CA ASP A 203 -25.83 14.75 -7.66
C ASP A 203 -24.40 14.68 -8.25
N TYR A 204 -23.41 14.30 -7.44
CA TYR A 204 -22.03 14.08 -7.85
C TYR A 204 -21.53 12.73 -7.38
N VAL A 205 -20.70 12.09 -8.21
CA VAL A 205 -20.05 10.79 -7.93
C VAL A 205 -18.54 10.97 -8.05
N ILE A 206 -17.87 10.85 -6.91
CA ILE A 206 -16.42 10.92 -6.79
C ILE A 206 -15.90 9.52 -6.47
N VAL A 207 -15.02 8.99 -7.29
CA VAL A 207 -14.32 7.73 -7.02
C VAL A 207 -13.03 8.06 -6.28
N LEU A 208 -12.84 7.42 -5.13
CA LEU A 208 -11.60 7.38 -4.38
C LEU A 208 -10.87 6.11 -4.86
N GLY A 209 -10.04 6.29 -5.88
CA GLY A 209 -9.31 5.20 -6.53
C GLY A 209 -7.93 5.01 -5.89
N HIS A 210 -7.48 3.77 -5.84
CA HIS A 210 -6.10 3.44 -5.58
C HIS A 210 -5.64 2.47 -6.66
N LEU A 211 -5.53 2.99 -7.91
CA LEU A 211 -5.31 2.20 -9.12
C LEU A 211 -4.05 2.61 -9.88
N GLY A 212 -3.66 3.88 -9.81
CA GLY A 212 -2.59 4.46 -10.61
C GLY A 212 -2.99 4.78 -12.05
N GLU A 213 -2.28 5.71 -12.68
CA GLU A 213 -2.51 6.13 -14.06
C GLU A 213 -1.82 5.25 -15.11
N ALA A 214 -0.92 4.36 -14.70
CA ALA A 214 -0.19 3.45 -15.59
C ALA A 214 -0.72 2.01 -15.47
N PRO A 215 -0.75 1.23 -16.56
CA PRO A 215 -1.18 -0.15 -16.51
C PRO A 215 -0.32 -0.98 -15.56
N THR A 216 -0.95 -1.65 -14.61
CA THR A 216 -0.33 -2.65 -13.72
C THR A 216 -0.15 -4.00 -14.43
N ALA A 217 0.45 -4.96 -13.76
CA ALA A 217 0.51 -6.36 -14.21
C ALA A 217 -0.88 -6.94 -14.49
N GLN A 218 -1.89 -6.54 -13.72
CA GLN A 218 -3.30 -6.89 -13.90
C GLN A 218 -4.00 -6.13 -15.03
N LYS A 219 -3.31 -5.21 -15.72
CA LYS A 219 -3.83 -4.34 -16.79
C LYS A 219 -5.03 -3.50 -16.36
N VAL A 220 -5.07 -3.14 -15.09
CA VAL A 220 -6.06 -2.27 -14.49
C VAL A 220 -5.37 -0.97 -14.10
N ASP A 221 -5.91 0.15 -14.57
CA ASP A 221 -5.44 1.50 -14.26
C ASP A 221 -6.62 2.48 -14.30
N SER A 222 -6.42 3.66 -13.75
CA SER A 222 -7.47 4.69 -13.69
C SER A 222 -7.89 5.21 -15.05
N HIS A 223 -6.99 5.26 -16.03
CA HIS A 223 -7.32 5.71 -17.40
C HIS A 223 -8.24 4.71 -18.09
N GLY A 224 -7.91 3.41 -18.06
CA GLY A 224 -8.75 2.34 -18.60
C GLY A 224 -10.08 2.24 -17.89
N PHE A 225 -10.08 2.43 -16.57
CA PHE A 225 -11.28 2.48 -15.75
C PHE A 225 -12.23 3.61 -16.16
N ILE A 226 -11.73 4.86 -16.30
CA ILE A 226 -12.53 6.00 -16.76
C ILE A 226 -13.08 5.75 -18.17
N ALA A 227 -12.25 5.27 -19.09
CA ALA A 227 -12.65 5.00 -20.47
C ALA A 227 -13.75 3.91 -20.58
N ALA A 228 -13.83 3.01 -19.61
CA ALA A 228 -14.78 1.89 -19.59
C ALA A 228 -16.13 2.22 -18.90
N THR A 229 -16.21 3.31 -18.14
CA THR A 229 -17.35 3.65 -17.26
C THR A 229 -18.07 4.91 -17.67
N THR A 230 -19.23 5.18 -17.06
CA THR A 230 -20.02 6.40 -17.25
C THR A 230 -20.57 6.91 -15.91
N GLY A 231 -20.96 8.18 -15.83
CA GLY A 231 -21.64 8.71 -14.66
C GLY A 231 -20.72 9.08 -13.49
N ILE A 232 -19.40 9.00 -13.64
CA ILE A 232 -18.40 9.49 -12.70
C ILE A 232 -18.08 10.95 -13.04
N ASP A 233 -17.97 11.82 -12.03
CA ASP A 233 -17.63 13.24 -12.22
C ASP A 233 -16.14 13.49 -11.99
N ALA A 234 -15.52 12.81 -11.00
CA ALA A 234 -14.08 12.85 -10.76
C ALA A 234 -13.55 11.55 -10.17
N VAL A 235 -12.27 11.30 -10.39
CA VAL A 235 -11.46 10.25 -9.77
C VAL A 235 -10.32 10.91 -8.99
N LEU A 236 -10.26 10.69 -7.69
CA LEU A 236 -9.15 11.05 -6.84
C LEU A 236 -8.36 9.76 -6.63
N ASP A 237 -7.18 9.69 -7.21
CA ASP A 237 -6.42 8.43 -7.37
C ASP A 237 -5.16 8.39 -6.48
N GLY A 238 -4.48 7.26 -6.42
CA GLY A 238 -3.25 7.00 -5.68
C GLY A 238 -2.41 5.90 -6.34
N HIS A 239 -1.57 5.22 -5.56
CA HIS A 239 -0.76 4.04 -5.89
C HIS A 239 0.57 4.33 -6.60
N THR A 240 0.60 5.16 -7.61
CA THR A 240 1.82 5.46 -8.38
C THR A 240 2.68 6.59 -7.79
N HIS A 241 2.23 7.20 -6.69
CA HIS A 241 2.87 8.36 -6.05
C HIS A 241 3.07 9.55 -7.00
N SER A 242 2.28 9.62 -8.06
CA SER A 242 2.39 10.66 -9.07
C SER A 242 1.78 11.98 -8.59
N VAL A 243 2.32 13.09 -9.07
CA VAL A 243 1.74 14.41 -8.87
C VAL A 243 0.93 14.78 -10.10
N VAL A 244 -0.39 14.61 -10.04
CA VAL A 244 -1.33 14.92 -11.11
C VAL A 244 -2.26 16.05 -10.66
N PRO A 245 -1.97 17.31 -11.00
CA PRO A 245 -2.76 18.45 -10.52
C PRO A 245 -4.21 18.44 -11.00
N ALA A 246 -4.44 18.11 -12.25
CA ALA A 246 -5.74 17.87 -12.88
C ALA A 246 -5.52 17.37 -14.30
N GLU A 247 -6.17 16.30 -14.66
CA GLU A 247 -6.30 15.83 -16.03
C GLU A 247 -7.77 15.57 -16.34
N TYR A 248 -8.18 15.70 -17.60
CA TYR A 248 -9.55 15.44 -18.04
C TYR A 248 -9.53 14.34 -19.10
N LEU A 249 -10.08 13.18 -18.75
CA LEU A 249 -10.15 12.01 -19.61
C LEU A 249 -11.57 11.78 -20.10
N ALA A 250 -11.71 11.36 -21.36
CA ALA A 250 -13.01 11.01 -21.90
C ALA A 250 -13.50 9.67 -21.34
N ASN A 251 -14.68 9.65 -20.75
CA ASN A 251 -15.35 8.42 -20.35
C ASN A 251 -15.93 7.67 -21.56
N LYS A 252 -16.57 6.54 -21.31
CA LYS A 252 -17.19 5.70 -22.35
C LYS A 252 -18.19 6.46 -23.27
N ASP A 253 -18.84 7.51 -22.78
CA ASP A 253 -19.76 8.37 -23.53
C ASP A 253 -19.08 9.60 -24.13
N GLY A 254 -17.76 9.74 -24.02
CA GLY A 254 -16.98 10.89 -24.49
C GLY A 254 -17.11 12.13 -23.60
N LYS A 255 -17.63 12.00 -22.38
CA LYS A 255 -17.72 13.10 -21.41
C LYS A 255 -16.42 13.21 -20.61
N PRO A 256 -15.96 14.43 -20.30
CA PRO A 256 -14.75 14.60 -19.50
C PRO A 256 -14.99 14.17 -18.04
N VAL A 257 -14.06 13.40 -17.49
CA VAL A 257 -13.94 13.05 -16.07
C VAL A 257 -12.62 13.63 -15.57
N LEU A 258 -12.65 14.34 -14.46
CA LEU A 258 -11.44 14.87 -13.83
C LEU A 258 -10.72 13.74 -13.10
N ILE A 259 -9.39 13.62 -13.26
CA ILE A 259 -8.53 12.76 -12.44
C ILE A 259 -7.42 13.61 -11.82
N ALA A 260 -7.07 13.29 -10.56
CA ALA A 260 -6.00 13.96 -9.82
C ALA A 260 -5.31 13.00 -8.83
N GLN A 261 -4.02 13.24 -8.55
CA GLN A 261 -3.23 12.61 -7.48
C GLN A 261 -2.37 13.67 -6.78
N THR A 262 -2.05 13.46 -5.50
CA THR A 262 -1.37 14.45 -4.66
C THR A 262 0.14 14.24 -4.51
N GLY A 263 0.70 13.18 -5.08
CA GLY A 263 2.07 12.72 -4.81
C GLY A 263 2.08 11.72 -3.64
N THR A 264 3.08 11.80 -2.78
CA THR A 264 3.23 10.91 -1.62
C THR A 264 3.68 11.70 -0.38
N ALA A 265 3.54 11.10 0.81
CA ALA A 265 4.08 11.59 2.08
C ALA A 265 3.82 13.10 2.33
N TRP A 266 2.62 13.56 2.04
CA TRP A 266 2.20 14.95 2.20
C TRP A 266 2.92 15.97 1.31
N GLU A 267 3.33 15.60 0.11
CA GLU A 267 3.82 16.61 -0.85
C GLU A 267 2.75 17.68 -1.09
N ASN A 268 1.52 17.26 -1.30
CA ASN A 268 0.39 18.16 -1.52
C ASN A 268 -0.88 17.67 -0.80
N ILE A 269 -1.81 18.58 -0.57
CA ILE A 269 -3.22 18.33 -0.33
C ILE A 269 -3.96 18.65 -1.61
N GLY A 270 -4.76 17.72 -2.12
CA GLY A 270 -5.65 17.97 -3.24
C GLY A 270 -6.90 18.75 -2.81
N LYS A 271 -7.32 19.70 -3.62
CA LYS A 271 -8.51 20.49 -3.40
C LYS A 271 -9.41 20.44 -4.64
N LEU A 272 -10.39 19.53 -4.64
CA LEU A 272 -11.45 19.48 -5.63
C LEU A 272 -12.56 20.44 -5.21
N THR A 273 -12.97 21.33 -6.11
CA THR A 273 -14.04 22.31 -5.87
C THR A 273 -15.20 22.04 -6.81
N ILE A 274 -16.40 21.89 -6.26
CA ILE A 274 -17.67 21.92 -6.97
C ILE A 274 -18.25 23.31 -6.75
N ALA A 275 -18.19 24.13 -7.78
CA ALA A 275 -18.66 25.51 -7.74
C ALA A 275 -20.20 25.59 -7.71
N THR A 276 -20.73 26.76 -7.37
CA THR A 276 -22.20 26.98 -7.30
C THR A 276 -22.91 26.90 -8.65
N ASP A 277 -22.17 26.98 -9.76
CA ASP A 277 -22.69 26.72 -11.11
C ASP A 277 -22.57 25.25 -11.55
N GLY A 278 -22.03 24.39 -10.66
CA GLY A 278 -21.84 22.96 -10.90
C GLY A 278 -20.54 22.59 -11.58
N THR A 279 -19.66 23.54 -11.90
CA THR A 279 -18.36 23.24 -12.51
C THR A 279 -17.40 22.64 -11.49
N LEU A 280 -16.60 21.65 -11.95
CA LEU A 280 -15.53 21.04 -11.18
C LEU A 280 -14.19 21.66 -11.56
N SER A 281 -13.38 21.93 -10.54
CA SER A 281 -11.97 22.32 -10.72
C SER A 281 -11.13 21.72 -9.62
N HIS A 282 -9.85 21.49 -9.90
CA HIS A 282 -8.93 20.93 -8.94
C HIS A 282 -7.60 21.71 -8.90
N THR A 283 -7.03 21.79 -7.71
CA THR A 283 -5.71 22.38 -7.47
C THR A 283 -4.97 21.58 -6.41
N LEU A 284 -3.64 21.55 -6.51
CA LEU A 284 -2.78 21.06 -5.46
C LEU A 284 -2.35 22.21 -4.54
N VAL A 285 -2.35 21.95 -3.24
CA VAL A 285 -1.87 22.86 -2.20
C VAL A 285 -0.62 22.23 -1.58
N PRO A 286 0.59 22.74 -1.85
CA PRO A 286 1.81 22.21 -1.27
C PRO A 286 1.76 22.31 0.26
N VAL A 287 1.93 21.19 0.95
CA VAL A 287 1.84 21.14 2.43
C VAL A 287 2.95 21.98 3.08
N ALA A 288 4.10 22.12 2.42
CA ALA A 288 5.20 22.97 2.87
C ALA A 288 4.84 24.47 2.96
N GLU A 289 3.83 24.92 2.20
CA GLU A 289 3.37 26.32 2.20
C GLU A 289 2.32 26.60 3.29
N LEU A 290 1.74 25.57 3.90
CA LEU A 290 0.75 25.70 4.96
C LEU A 290 1.43 25.92 6.30
N THR A 291 1.00 26.97 7.01
CA THR A 291 1.51 27.36 8.32
C THR A 291 0.52 27.16 9.46
N GLU A 292 -0.77 27.08 9.13
CA GLU A 292 -1.83 26.90 10.12
C GLU A 292 -2.10 25.42 10.35
N GLU A 293 -2.19 25.04 11.62
CA GLU A 293 -2.45 23.68 12.07
C GLU A 293 -3.65 23.66 13.01
N ASP A 294 -4.49 22.63 12.90
CA ASP A 294 -5.52 22.38 13.91
C ASP A 294 -4.85 21.95 15.23
N PRO A 295 -5.09 22.66 16.34
CA PRO A 295 -4.39 22.39 17.59
C PRO A 295 -4.79 21.06 18.25
N ALA A 296 -5.98 20.54 18.00
CA ALA A 296 -6.44 19.26 18.56
C ALA A 296 -5.73 18.11 17.85
N VAL A 297 -5.65 18.15 16.52
CA VAL A 297 -4.91 17.15 15.72
C VAL A 297 -3.42 17.21 16.03
N ALA A 298 -2.83 18.42 16.14
CA ALA A 298 -1.44 18.60 16.52
C ALA A 298 -1.12 18.02 17.91
N ALA A 299 -2.04 18.12 18.87
CA ALA A 299 -1.87 17.52 20.20
C ALA A 299 -1.87 15.99 20.16
N VAL A 300 -2.75 15.37 19.36
CA VAL A 300 -2.75 13.91 19.16
C VAL A 300 -1.43 13.45 18.53
N ILE A 301 -0.95 14.15 17.51
CA ILE A 301 0.34 13.83 16.86
C ILE A 301 1.51 13.98 17.85
N ALA A 302 1.51 15.00 18.70
CA ALA A 302 2.56 15.20 19.69
C ALA A 302 2.59 14.08 20.74
N ASP A 303 1.44 13.64 21.22
CA ASP A 303 1.33 12.49 22.16
C ASP A 303 1.85 11.21 21.53
N ILE A 304 1.46 10.91 20.28
CA ILE A 304 1.95 9.75 19.52
C ILE A 304 3.47 9.81 19.35
N LYS A 305 4.03 10.96 18.95
CA LYS A 305 5.48 11.14 18.82
C LYS A 305 6.21 10.89 20.15
N GLN A 306 5.63 11.31 21.27
CA GLN A 306 6.19 11.05 22.60
C GLN A 306 6.15 9.55 22.95
N GLN A 307 5.06 8.84 22.65
CA GLN A 307 4.95 7.40 22.85
C GLN A 307 5.98 6.64 22.00
N MET A 308 6.13 7.03 20.73
CA MET A 308 7.12 6.44 19.82
C MET A 308 8.55 6.64 20.31
N GLU A 309 8.88 7.83 20.83
CA GLU A 309 10.21 8.16 21.35
C GLU A 309 10.62 7.22 22.49
N VAL A 310 9.71 6.88 23.38
CA VAL A 310 9.96 5.93 24.49
C VAL A 310 10.41 4.56 23.97
N VAL A 311 9.81 4.08 22.88
CA VAL A 311 10.13 2.75 22.30
C VAL A 311 11.36 2.84 21.40
N SER A 312 11.42 3.85 20.53
CA SER A 312 12.46 3.98 19.53
C SER A 312 13.84 4.33 20.13
N SER A 313 13.86 5.11 21.22
CA SER A 313 15.09 5.47 21.93
C SER A 313 15.72 4.33 22.74
N ARG A 314 15.07 3.16 22.84
CA ARG A 314 15.63 2.01 23.53
C ARG A 314 16.99 1.63 22.94
N VAL A 315 18.06 1.81 23.73
CA VAL A 315 19.43 1.46 23.33
C VAL A 315 19.59 -0.05 23.28
N LEU A 316 20.08 -0.55 22.16
CA LEU A 316 20.43 -1.95 21.92
C LEU A 316 21.91 -2.23 22.14
N GLY A 317 22.74 -1.18 22.03
CA GLY A 317 24.20 -1.27 22.13
C GLY A 317 24.90 -0.18 21.34
N ASP A 318 26.02 -0.53 20.74
CA ASP A 318 26.79 0.35 19.86
C ASP A 318 27.33 -0.37 18.63
N SER A 319 27.66 0.40 17.59
CA SER A 319 28.38 -0.09 16.42
C SER A 319 29.67 0.67 16.21
N GLU A 320 30.79 -0.05 16.10
CA GLU A 320 32.08 0.54 15.71
C GLU A 320 32.12 0.94 14.23
N VAL A 321 31.18 0.43 13.43
CA VAL A 321 31.23 0.48 11.97
C VAL A 321 29.98 1.12 11.39
N TYR A 322 30.14 1.68 10.19
CA TYR A 322 28.99 2.13 9.41
C TYR A 322 28.30 0.91 8.77
N LEU A 323 27.09 0.62 9.23
CA LEU A 323 26.23 -0.42 8.66
C LEU A 323 25.46 0.19 7.48
N THR A 324 25.81 -0.23 6.26
CA THR A 324 25.36 0.50 5.07
C THR A 324 24.74 -0.42 4.01
N ILE A 325 23.79 0.15 3.30
CA ILE A 325 23.22 -0.41 2.06
C ILE A 325 23.91 0.12 0.79
N ASN A 326 24.90 1.01 0.96
CA ASN A 326 25.57 1.70 -0.14
C ASN A 326 27.03 1.24 -0.28
N ASP A 327 27.56 1.37 -1.48
CA ASP A 327 28.99 1.26 -1.74
C ASP A 327 29.74 2.53 -1.27
N PRO A 328 31.10 2.53 -1.30
CA PRO A 328 31.87 3.72 -0.93
C PRO A 328 31.61 4.96 -1.80
N ALA A 329 31.03 4.81 -2.98
CA ALA A 329 30.62 5.92 -3.85
C ALA A 329 29.22 6.46 -3.53
N GLY A 330 28.52 5.85 -2.57
CA GLY A 330 27.16 6.23 -2.16
C GLY A 330 26.04 5.59 -3.02
N LYS A 331 26.40 4.71 -3.96
CA LYS A 331 25.39 3.98 -4.74
C LYS A 331 24.82 2.84 -3.90
N ARG A 332 23.49 2.71 -3.91
CA ARG A 332 22.80 1.59 -3.27
C ARG A 332 23.25 0.26 -3.87
N VAL A 333 23.63 -0.67 -3.01
CA VAL A 333 24.07 -2.03 -3.42
C VAL A 333 23.23 -3.15 -2.83
N SER A 334 22.41 -2.88 -1.81
CA SER A 334 21.57 -3.93 -1.21
C SER A 334 20.69 -4.68 -2.21
N ARG A 335 20.37 -4.06 -3.36
CA ARG A 335 19.58 -4.64 -4.46
C ARG A 335 20.39 -5.11 -5.67
N SER A 336 21.71 -5.08 -5.59
CA SER A 336 22.58 -5.48 -6.72
C SER A 336 23.90 -6.08 -6.29
N GLY A 337 24.12 -6.27 -4.98
CA GLY A 337 25.35 -6.80 -4.40
C GLY A 337 25.22 -7.03 -2.90
N GLU A 338 26.27 -7.63 -2.33
CA GLU A 338 26.36 -7.87 -0.89
C GLU A 338 26.52 -6.55 -0.12
N CYS A 339 25.83 -6.39 0.99
CA CYS A 339 26.03 -5.29 1.93
C CYS A 339 26.14 -5.81 3.36
N ASN A 340 26.87 -5.10 4.22
CA ASN A 340 27.11 -5.54 5.59
C ASN A 340 25.84 -5.55 6.46
N LEU A 341 24.83 -4.72 6.17
CA LEU A 341 23.50 -4.81 6.79
C LEU A 341 22.76 -6.08 6.37
N GLY A 342 22.89 -6.49 5.11
CA GLY A 342 22.35 -7.75 4.62
C GLY A 342 23.01 -8.95 5.29
N ASP A 343 24.33 -8.88 5.50
CA ASP A 343 25.07 -9.90 6.26
C ASP A 343 24.56 -10.03 7.69
N LEU A 344 24.39 -8.89 8.41
CA LEU A 344 23.89 -8.87 9.78
C LEU A 344 22.46 -9.41 9.87
N LEU A 345 21.56 -9.02 8.95
CA LEU A 345 20.20 -9.53 8.88
C LEU A 345 20.17 -11.05 8.71
N CYS A 346 20.87 -11.54 7.71
CA CYS A 346 20.86 -12.98 7.41
C CYS A 346 21.57 -13.81 8.49
N ASP A 347 22.60 -13.27 9.15
CA ASP A 347 23.22 -13.94 10.31
C ASP A 347 22.24 -14.05 11.48
N ALA A 348 21.49 -13.00 11.77
CA ALA A 348 20.45 -12.99 12.79
C ALA A 348 19.34 -14.01 12.49
N MET A 349 18.78 -13.98 11.29
CA MET A 349 17.72 -14.91 10.89
C MET A 349 18.20 -16.36 10.93
N ARG A 350 19.39 -16.63 10.41
CA ARG A 350 20.01 -17.95 10.43
C ARG A 350 20.19 -18.47 11.86
N HIS A 351 20.65 -17.61 12.77
CA HIS A 351 20.84 -17.94 14.18
C HIS A 351 19.52 -18.33 14.86
N TRP A 352 18.48 -17.48 14.76
CA TRP A 352 17.21 -17.71 15.46
C TRP A 352 16.42 -18.89 14.93
N MET A 353 16.58 -19.22 13.66
CA MET A 353 15.93 -20.38 13.07
C MET A 353 16.77 -21.66 13.16
N ASP A 354 18.01 -21.57 13.63
CA ASP A 354 18.94 -22.71 13.61
C ASP A 354 18.92 -23.41 12.24
N ALA A 355 19.18 -22.60 11.19
CA ALA A 355 19.11 -23.03 9.81
C ALA A 355 20.49 -23.22 9.18
N ASP A 356 20.58 -24.03 8.12
CA ASP A 356 21.82 -24.21 7.36
C ASP A 356 22.21 -22.89 6.67
N ILE A 357 21.23 -22.20 6.07
CA ILE A 357 21.41 -20.92 5.38
C ILE A 357 20.30 -19.93 5.73
N ALA A 358 20.53 -18.65 5.41
CA ALA A 358 19.49 -17.64 5.38
C ALA A 358 19.53 -16.87 4.05
N LEU A 359 18.34 -16.52 3.54
CA LEU A 359 18.15 -15.68 2.36
C LEU A 359 17.09 -14.61 2.68
N ALA A 360 17.39 -13.37 2.34
CA ALA A 360 16.44 -12.25 2.47
C ALA A 360 16.56 -11.31 1.27
N ASN A 361 15.43 -10.77 0.78
CA ASN A 361 15.44 -9.84 -0.33
C ASN A 361 16.06 -8.49 0.06
N GLY A 362 16.95 -7.97 -0.76
CA GLY A 362 17.65 -6.70 -0.55
C GLY A 362 16.71 -5.48 -0.56
N GLY A 363 15.52 -5.64 -1.15
CA GLY A 363 14.46 -4.63 -1.15
C GLY A 363 13.92 -4.30 0.24
N GLY A 364 13.94 -5.28 1.16
CA GLY A 364 13.51 -5.14 2.56
C GLY A 364 14.42 -4.28 3.41
N ILE A 365 15.64 -3.94 2.97
CA ILE A 365 16.63 -3.16 3.71
C ILE A 365 16.60 -1.72 3.22
N ARG A 366 16.07 -0.79 4.04
CA ARG A 366 15.65 0.55 3.57
C ARG A 366 16.58 1.71 3.93
N ALA A 367 17.39 1.58 4.98
CA ALA A 367 18.27 2.64 5.47
C ALA A 367 19.63 2.10 5.89
N SER A 368 20.60 2.99 6.12
CA SER A 368 21.90 2.70 6.71
C SER A 368 21.95 3.22 8.15
N ILE A 369 22.82 2.62 9.00
CA ILE A 369 23.01 3.04 10.39
C ILE A 369 24.45 3.53 10.56
N PRO A 370 24.67 4.80 10.98
CA PRO A 370 26.02 5.30 11.27
C PRO A 370 26.66 4.59 12.47
N ALA A 371 27.99 4.62 12.55
CA ALA A 371 28.70 4.17 13.74
C ALA A 371 28.31 5.02 14.95
N GLY A 372 28.21 4.40 16.12
CA GLY A 372 27.79 5.03 17.37
C GLY A 372 26.74 4.21 18.10
N THR A 373 25.94 4.86 18.94
CA THR A 373 24.85 4.23 19.67
C THR A 373 23.82 3.62 18.71
N LEU A 374 23.45 2.39 18.96
CA LEU A 374 22.38 1.70 18.24
C LEU A 374 21.10 1.71 19.07
N THR A 375 20.03 2.20 18.47
CA THR A 375 18.69 2.22 19.06
C THR A 375 17.75 1.26 18.33
N TYR A 376 16.64 0.92 18.98
CA TYR A 376 15.59 0.13 18.32
C TYR A 376 14.94 0.90 17.15
N GLY A 377 14.88 2.22 17.25
CA GLY A 377 14.44 3.09 16.17
C GLY A 377 15.31 2.97 14.90
N ASP A 378 16.63 2.84 15.06
CA ASP A 378 17.53 2.61 13.92
C ASP A 378 17.19 1.29 13.20
N ILE A 379 16.90 0.23 13.95
CA ILE A 379 16.51 -1.07 13.40
C ILE A 379 15.16 -0.98 12.68
N ILE A 380 14.17 -0.28 13.23
CA ILE A 380 12.87 -0.08 12.56
C ILE A 380 13.03 0.70 11.25
N ASN A 381 13.86 1.74 11.24
CA ASN A 381 14.11 2.51 10.02
C ASN A 381 14.78 1.68 8.91
N VAL A 382 15.62 0.73 9.29
CA VAL A 382 16.24 -0.21 8.34
C VAL A 382 15.24 -1.25 7.84
N PHE A 383 14.39 -1.77 8.73
CA PHE A 383 13.49 -2.90 8.49
C PHE A 383 12.02 -2.52 8.81
N PRO A 384 11.40 -1.63 8.02
CA PRO A 384 10.09 -1.07 8.36
C PRO A 384 8.90 -1.98 8.05
N PHE A 385 9.12 -3.14 7.43
CA PHE A 385 8.04 -4.05 7.04
C PHE A 385 7.66 -5.02 8.16
N VAL A 386 6.40 -5.49 8.12
CA VAL A 386 5.87 -6.49 9.04
C VAL A 386 6.15 -7.88 8.47
N ASN A 387 7.41 -8.30 8.52
CA ASN A 387 7.82 -9.61 8.07
C ASN A 387 8.24 -10.49 9.25
N TYR A 388 7.73 -11.71 9.28
CA TYR A 388 8.09 -12.74 10.25
C TYR A 388 9.19 -13.65 9.70
N VAL A 389 10.06 -14.17 10.58
CA VAL A 389 11.10 -15.12 10.16
C VAL A 389 10.51 -16.53 10.10
N TYR A 390 10.68 -17.18 8.97
CA TYR A 390 10.25 -18.56 8.69
C TYR A 390 11.45 -19.46 8.45
N LYS A 391 11.29 -20.76 8.75
CA LYS A 391 12.23 -21.82 8.37
C LYS A 391 11.52 -22.76 7.40
N ILE A 392 12.11 -22.94 6.23
CA ILE A 392 11.63 -23.85 5.20
C ILE A 392 12.64 -24.94 4.91
N GLU A 393 12.18 -25.99 4.23
CA GLU A 393 13.00 -27.07 3.68
C GLU A 393 13.02 -26.91 2.15
N ALA A 394 14.19 -26.67 1.59
CA ALA A 394 14.41 -26.49 0.16
C ALA A 394 15.53 -27.41 -0.35
N THR A 395 15.42 -27.89 -1.58
CA THR A 395 16.51 -28.62 -2.22
C THR A 395 17.64 -27.68 -2.63
N GLY A 396 18.84 -28.21 -2.85
CA GLY A 396 19.94 -27.40 -3.39
C GLY A 396 19.59 -26.81 -4.75
N ASP A 397 18.78 -27.50 -5.55
CA ASP A 397 18.30 -27.01 -6.85
C ASP A 397 17.37 -25.81 -6.70
N ASP A 398 16.42 -25.83 -5.76
CA ASP A 398 15.54 -24.69 -5.44
C ASP A 398 16.36 -23.45 -5.07
N ILE A 399 17.37 -23.62 -4.21
CA ILE A 399 18.25 -22.55 -3.77
C ILE A 399 19.05 -21.99 -4.95
N LEU A 400 19.56 -22.84 -5.82
CA LEU A 400 20.29 -22.45 -7.02
C LEU A 400 19.39 -21.67 -7.99
N GLN A 401 18.14 -22.08 -8.17
CA GLN A 401 17.15 -21.39 -9.01
C GLN A 401 16.86 -19.98 -8.47
N VAL A 402 16.65 -19.83 -7.16
CA VAL A 402 16.45 -18.52 -6.52
C VAL A 402 17.63 -17.59 -6.76
N ILE A 403 18.86 -18.06 -6.50
CA ILE A 403 20.06 -17.25 -6.68
C ILE A 403 20.24 -16.88 -8.16
N ASP A 404 20.08 -17.83 -9.08
CA ASP A 404 20.19 -17.57 -10.53
C ASP A 404 19.15 -16.54 -10.99
N HIS A 405 17.89 -16.72 -10.60
CA HIS A 405 16.81 -15.81 -10.97
C HIS A 405 17.08 -14.38 -10.50
N CYS A 406 17.38 -14.21 -9.21
CA CYS A 406 17.48 -12.90 -8.56
C CYS A 406 18.80 -12.16 -8.79
N THR A 407 19.80 -12.82 -9.41
CA THR A 407 21.09 -12.19 -9.71
C THR A 407 21.29 -11.86 -11.19
N ARG A 408 20.31 -12.14 -12.04
CA ARG A 408 20.42 -12.03 -13.52
C ARG A 408 20.79 -10.64 -14.02
N LYS A 409 20.33 -9.58 -13.34
CA LYS A 409 20.62 -8.19 -13.74
C LYS A 409 21.77 -7.58 -12.93
N ALA A 410 22.10 -8.19 -11.79
CA ALA A 410 23.16 -7.70 -10.92
C ALA A 410 24.56 -7.87 -11.56
N PRO A 411 25.53 -7.03 -11.22
CA PRO A 411 25.44 -5.81 -10.42
C PRO A 411 25.06 -4.55 -11.22
N GLN A 412 24.66 -4.69 -12.50
CA GLN A 412 24.44 -3.56 -13.42
C GLN A 412 23.14 -2.81 -13.08
N GLU A 413 22.07 -3.56 -12.77
CA GLU A 413 20.76 -3.05 -12.42
C GLU A 413 20.36 -3.49 -11.02
N GLU A 414 19.48 -2.74 -10.39
CA GLU A 414 18.88 -3.09 -9.12
C GLU A 414 17.74 -4.11 -9.32
N GLU A 415 17.70 -5.12 -8.45
CA GLU A 415 16.60 -6.07 -8.31
C GLU A 415 16.10 -6.02 -6.87
N VAL A 416 14.80 -5.77 -6.68
CA VAL A 416 14.18 -5.75 -5.34
C VAL A 416 14.41 -7.08 -4.61
N ASP A 417 14.43 -8.16 -5.38
CA ASP A 417 14.56 -9.54 -4.91
C ASP A 417 16.00 -10.02 -4.78
N PHE A 418 16.97 -9.16 -5.04
CA PHE A 418 18.39 -9.53 -4.90
C PHE A 418 18.66 -10.16 -3.52
N PRO A 419 19.18 -11.41 -3.44
CA PRO A 419 19.28 -12.14 -2.18
C PRO A 419 20.51 -11.72 -1.38
N GLN A 420 20.30 -11.16 -0.21
CA GLN A 420 21.31 -11.13 0.85
C GLN A 420 21.35 -12.51 1.52
N CYS A 421 22.50 -12.96 2.02
CA CYS A 421 22.62 -14.34 2.45
C CYS A 421 23.52 -14.57 3.66
N SER A 422 23.32 -15.71 4.36
CA SER A 422 24.20 -16.26 5.38
C SER A 422 24.27 -17.78 5.25
N GLY A 423 25.40 -18.38 5.64
CA GLY A 423 25.61 -19.82 5.55
C GLY A 423 25.84 -20.36 4.14
N ILE A 424 25.74 -19.50 3.13
CA ILE A 424 25.99 -19.79 1.71
C ILE A 424 26.90 -18.73 1.11
N ARG A 425 27.71 -19.11 0.14
CA ARG A 425 28.49 -18.20 -0.70
C ARG A 425 28.44 -18.65 -2.15
N TYR A 426 28.58 -17.69 -3.08
CA TYR A 426 28.56 -17.99 -4.51
C TYR A 426 29.26 -16.90 -5.34
N THR A 427 29.57 -17.25 -6.60
CA THR A 427 30.16 -16.36 -7.60
C THR A 427 29.21 -16.23 -8.80
N VAL A 428 28.88 -15.00 -9.18
CA VAL A 428 28.09 -14.66 -10.38
C VAL A 428 29.02 -14.20 -11.49
N HIS A 429 29.01 -14.89 -12.62
CA HIS A 429 29.73 -14.49 -13.83
C HIS A 429 28.87 -13.47 -14.61
N THR A 430 29.33 -12.23 -14.67
CA THR A 430 28.54 -11.13 -15.26
C THR A 430 28.42 -11.15 -16.78
N THR A 431 29.27 -11.92 -17.46
CA THR A 431 29.29 -12.06 -18.91
C THR A 431 28.29 -13.09 -19.43
N ASP A 432 28.34 -14.29 -18.88
CA ASP A 432 27.51 -15.46 -19.27
C ASP A 432 26.39 -15.78 -18.29
N ARG A 433 26.28 -14.99 -17.22
CA ARG A 433 25.24 -15.12 -16.17
C ARG A 433 25.25 -16.47 -15.44
N ARG A 434 26.37 -17.16 -15.44
CA ARG A 434 26.53 -18.46 -14.78
C ARG A 434 26.88 -18.28 -13.31
N LEU A 435 26.36 -19.17 -12.46
CA LEU A 435 26.79 -19.32 -11.07
C LEU A 435 27.98 -20.29 -10.99
N SER A 436 28.92 -20.02 -10.08
CA SER A 436 30.00 -20.94 -9.72
C SER A 436 30.35 -20.83 -8.24
N ASP A 437 31.15 -21.75 -7.74
CA ASP A 437 31.66 -21.79 -6.36
C ASP A 437 30.56 -21.70 -5.30
N VAL A 438 29.35 -22.20 -5.63
CA VAL A 438 28.25 -22.20 -4.67
C VAL A 438 28.54 -23.23 -3.60
N ALA A 439 28.69 -22.76 -2.36
CA ALA A 439 29.06 -23.58 -1.23
C ALA A 439 28.27 -23.22 0.03
N ILE A 440 27.96 -24.23 0.82
CA ILE A 440 27.23 -24.13 2.10
C ILE A 440 28.24 -24.30 3.25
N LEU A 441 28.07 -23.49 4.30
CA LEU A 441 28.89 -23.57 5.52
C LEU A 441 28.31 -24.64 6.46
N ARG A 442 29.09 -25.74 6.67
CA ARG A 442 28.76 -26.84 7.59
C ARG A 442 29.94 -27.14 8.47
N ASP A 443 29.70 -27.26 9.77
CA ASP A 443 30.74 -27.57 10.77
C ASP A 443 32.01 -26.71 10.60
N GLY A 444 31.84 -25.43 10.24
CA GLY A 444 32.92 -24.47 10.00
C GLY A 444 33.66 -24.66 8.67
N LYS A 445 33.20 -25.53 7.77
CA LYS A 445 33.80 -25.78 6.46
C LYS A 445 32.83 -25.44 5.32
N TRP A 446 33.38 -24.91 4.23
CA TRP A 446 32.63 -24.66 3.00
C TRP A 446 32.61 -25.93 2.14
N GLU A 447 31.44 -26.49 1.91
CA GLU A 447 31.19 -27.64 1.06
C GLU A 447 30.38 -27.21 -0.17
N PRO A 448 30.71 -27.74 -1.37
CA PRO A 448 29.87 -27.46 -2.55
C PRO A 448 28.42 -27.81 -2.28
N ILE A 449 27.49 -26.99 -2.79
CA ILE A 449 26.05 -27.30 -2.72
C ILE A 449 25.77 -28.56 -3.53
N ASP A 450 24.98 -29.46 -2.96
CA ASP A 450 24.46 -30.65 -3.65
C ASP A 450 23.00 -30.34 -4.10
N PRO A 451 22.72 -30.28 -5.40
CA PRO A 451 21.38 -29.97 -5.89
C PRO A 451 20.28 -30.90 -5.38
N ASP A 452 20.60 -32.17 -5.19
CA ASP A 452 19.63 -33.21 -4.79
C ASP A 452 19.42 -33.26 -3.26
N ARG A 453 20.28 -32.57 -2.51
CA ARG A 453 20.21 -32.56 -1.05
C ARG A 453 19.26 -31.48 -0.56
N THR A 454 18.53 -31.80 0.51
CA THR A 454 17.67 -30.84 1.22
C THR A 454 18.47 -30.06 2.27
N TYR A 455 18.21 -28.77 2.35
CA TYR A 455 18.76 -27.82 3.30
C TYR A 455 17.65 -27.07 4.03
N THR A 456 17.93 -26.61 5.23
CA THR A 456 17.04 -25.72 5.95
C THR A 456 17.40 -24.26 5.64
N VAL A 457 16.38 -23.46 5.24
CA VAL A 457 16.53 -22.05 4.86
C VAL A 457 15.74 -21.19 5.81
N ALA A 458 16.39 -20.22 6.48
CA ALA A 458 15.74 -19.13 7.16
C ALA A 458 15.43 -18.02 6.15
N THR A 459 14.20 -17.60 6.09
CA THR A 459 13.77 -16.49 5.22
C THR A 459 12.59 -15.73 5.87
N ILE A 460 11.95 -14.81 5.16
CA ILE A 460 10.80 -14.08 5.67
C ILE A 460 9.52 -14.58 5.00
N ASN A 461 8.38 -14.43 5.69
CA ASN A 461 7.06 -14.84 5.17
C ASN A 461 6.78 -14.26 3.77
N TYR A 462 7.15 -13.01 3.51
CA TYR A 462 7.07 -12.41 2.18
C TYR A 462 7.74 -13.26 1.09
N CYS A 463 8.97 -13.74 1.35
CA CYS A 463 9.74 -14.58 0.42
C CYS A 463 9.33 -16.07 0.40
N VAL A 464 8.28 -16.48 1.11
CA VAL A 464 7.71 -17.84 1.07
C VAL A 464 6.34 -17.83 0.43
N ASN A 465 5.60 -16.74 0.59
CA ASN A 465 4.19 -16.63 0.21
C ASN A 465 4.00 -15.92 -1.14
N GLY A 466 4.94 -16.02 -2.06
CA GLY A 466 4.83 -15.50 -3.43
C GLY A 466 5.45 -14.13 -3.68
N GLY A 467 5.79 -13.36 -2.62
CA GLY A 467 6.47 -12.07 -2.78
C GLY A 467 7.96 -12.25 -3.09
N GLY A 468 8.53 -11.31 -3.83
CA GLY A 468 9.92 -11.39 -4.23
C GLY A 468 10.25 -12.67 -4.99
N PHE A 469 11.24 -13.40 -4.51
CA PHE A 469 11.56 -14.73 -5.05
C PHE A 469 10.67 -15.86 -4.51
N GLY A 470 9.61 -15.53 -3.76
CA GLY A 470 8.76 -16.48 -3.06
C GLY A 470 8.07 -17.48 -3.98
N HIS A 471 7.73 -17.09 -5.20
CA HIS A 471 7.16 -17.98 -6.21
C HIS A 471 8.07 -19.20 -6.54
N LEU A 472 9.37 -19.11 -6.24
CA LEU A 472 10.31 -20.23 -6.39
C LEU A 472 10.34 -21.14 -5.15
N PHE A 473 9.82 -20.68 -4.00
CA PHE A 473 9.75 -21.41 -2.75
C PHE A 473 8.33 -21.87 -2.35
N GLU A 474 7.30 -21.54 -3.13
CA GLU A 474 5.90 -21.90 -2.82
C GLU A 474 5.67 -23.40 -2.56
N HIS A 475 6.42 -24.26 -3.26
CA HIS A 475 6.34 -25.70 -3.09
C HIS A 475 7.17 -26.24 -1.93
N CYS A 476 8.00 -25.39 -1.29
CA CYS A 476 8.87 -25.78 -0.21
C CYS A 476 8.08 -25.96 1.09
N ARG A 477 8.41 -26.99 1.85
CA ARG A 477 7.73 -27.27 3.11
C ARG A 477 8.16 -26.29 4.20
N ILE A 478 7.20 -25.60 4.82
CA ILE A 478 7.44 -24.77 6.00
C ILE A 478 7.67 -25.71 7.20
N LEU A 479 8.85 -25.61 7.81
CA LEU A 479 9.25 -26.38 8.99
C LEU A 479 8.88 -25.67 10.29
N ARG A 480 8.95 -24.34 10.27
CA ARG A 480 8.68 -23.49 11.44
C ARG A 480 8.26 -22.10 11.00
N THR A 481 7.13 -21.64 11.50
CA THR A 481 6.76 -20.22 11.53
C THR A 481 7.21 -19.63 12.87
N SER A 482 7.38 -18.32 12.93
CA SER A 482 7.77 -17.60 14.14
C SER A 482 6.92 -16.35 14.28
N ASP A 483 6.60 -15.98 15.51
CA ASP A 483 5.97 -14.69 15.85
C ASP A 483 7.01 -13.55 15.93
N MET A 484 8.27 -13.85 15.62
CA MET A 484 9.38 -12.90 15.67
C MET A 484 9.45 -12.13 14.36
N TYR A 485 9.32 -10.83 14.42
CA TYR A 485 9.63 -9.98 13.29
C TYR A 485 11.10 -10.07 12.92
N TYR A 486 11.43 -10.02 11.63
CA TYR A 486 12.82 -10.08 11.16
C TYR A 486 13.69 -8.94 11.74
N ARG A 487 13.09 -7.74 11.99
CA ARG A 487 13.76 -6.64 12.70
C ARG A 487 14.08 -6.98 14.17
N ASP A 488 13.18 -7.68 14.85
CA ASP A 488 13.40 -8.11 16.24
C ASP A 488 14.46 -9.22 16.31
N ALA A 489 14.52 -10.08 15.30
CA ALA A 489 15.60 -11.03 15.17
C ALA A 489 16.96 -10.32 15.11
N VAL A 490 17.08 -9.21 14.36
CA VAL A 490 18.31 -8.39 14.32
C VAL A 490 18.57 -7.69 15.65
N ALA A 491 17.57 -7.05 16.24
CA ALA A 491 17.71 -6.36 17.52
C ALA A 491 18.17 -7.31 18.64
N ASN A 492 17.52 -8.48 18.75
CA ASN A 492 17.86 -9.49 19.73
C ASN A 492 19.23 -10.11 19.44
N TYR A 493 19.59 -10.33 18.18
CA TYR A 493 20.92 -10.82 17.80
C TYR A 493 22.03 -9.86 18.24
N ILE A 494 21.84 -8.56 18.06
CA ILE A 494 22.77 -7.53 18.54
C ILE A 494 22.92 -7.62 20.08
N VAL A 495 21.81 -7.69 20.82
CA VAL A 495 21.84 -7.68 22.29
C VAL A 495 22.36 -9.00 22.86
N GLU A 496 21.81 -10.13 22.40
CA GLU A 496 22.01 -11.44 23.06
C GLU A 496 23.20 -12.19 22.51
N VAL A 497 23.49 -12.08 21.21
CA VAL A 497 24.56 -12.83 20.55
C VAL A 497 25.83 -12.01 20.42
N LEU A 498 25.70 -10.74 20.02
CA LEU A 498 26.86 -9.85 19.88
C LEU A 498 27.17 -9.08 21.18
N GLY A 499 26.40 -9.29 22.26
CA GLY A 499 26.61 -8.63 23.55
C GLY A 499 26.43 -7.12 23.53
N GLY A 500 25.59 -6.61 22.64
CA GLY A 500 25.32 -5.19 22.45
C GLY A 500 26.40 -4.45 21.64
N HIS A 501 27.30 -5.16 20.94
CA HIS A 501 28.41 -4.54 20.24
C HIS A 501 28.58 -5.09 18.82
N VAL A 502 28.34 -4.24 17.81
CA VAL A 502 28.59 -4.57 16.40
C VAL A 502 30.00 -4.13 16.02
N GLY A 503 30.92 -5.11 16.05
CA GLY A 503 32.34 -4.89 15.84
C GLY A 503 32.80 -4.99 14.38
N GLN A 504 34.12 -5.06 14.19
CA GLN A 504 34.81 -5.05 12.90
C GLN A 504 34.44 -6.20 11.94
N THR A 505 33.79 -7.26 12.40
CA THR A 505 33.26 -8.34 11.54
C THR A 505 32.32 -7.79 10.47
N TYR A 506 31.57 -6.74 10.81
CA TYR A 506 30.63 -6.08 9.88
C TYR A 506 31.16 -4.77 9.28
N ALA A 507 32.49 -4.51 9.33
CA ALA A 507 33.06 -3.29 8.75
C ALA A 507 32.91 -3.21 7.21
N LYS A 508 32.75 -4.35 6.57
CA LYS A 508 32.57 -4.50 5.13
C LYS A 508 31.79 -5.78 4.83
N PRO A 509 31.23 -5.93 3.63
CA PRO A 509 30.65 -7.20 3.16
C PRO A 509 31.63 -8.36 3.35
N GLN A 510 31.13 -9.52 3.74
CA GLN A 510 31.96 -10.67 4.15
C GLN A 510 32.45 -11.50 2.96
N GLY A 511 32.12 -11.13 1.74
CA GLY A 511 32.55 -11.81 0.51
C GLY A 511 31.79 -13.09 0.23
N ARG A 512 30.55 -13.16 0.68
CA ARG A 512 29.62 -14.26 0.41
C ARG A 512 29.13 -14.25 -1.04
N ILE A 513 29.01 -13.05 -1.62
CA ILE A 513 28.55 -12.83 -3.00
C ILE A 513 29.67 -12.18 -3.79
N ARG A 514 30.12 -12.84 -4.86
CA ARG A 514 31.20 -12.35 -5.70
C ARG A 514 30.75 -12.19 -7.13
N PHE A 515 31.19 -11.10 -7.77
CA PHE A 515 30.99 -10.88 -9.19
C PHE A 515 32.34 -10.98 -9.92
N VAL A 516 32.35 -11.75 -11.00
CA VAL A 516 33.49 -11.90 -11.90
C VAL A 516 33.04 -11.71 -13.36
N LYS A 517 33.97 -11.31 -14.24
CA LYS A 517 33.72 -11.12 -15.68
C LYS A 517 33.74 -12.45 -16.40
#